data_bc48bb6fe965b50227072484e7596f50
#
_entry.id   bc48bb6fe965b50227072484e7596f50
#
_cell.length_a   1.000
_cell.length_b   1.000
_cell.length_c   1.000
_cell.angle_alpha   90.00
_cell.angle_beta   90.00
_cell.angle_gamma   90.00
#
_symmetry.space_group_name_H-M   'P 1'
#
loop_
_entity.id
_entity.type
_entity.pdbx_description
1 polymer ?
#
loop_
_entity_poly.entity_id
_entity_poly.type
_entity_poly.pdbx_seq_one_letter_code
_entity_poly.pdbx_strand_id
1 'polypeptide(L)'
;MSKISIVGLGPGEYSLISQGALDALHSSCRIYLRTEKHPIVNKLKETIKYTSLDYFYDSEENFEDVYYKISKHIVELAKEGDLVYAVPGHPRVAEKTVGIIESMAKENNIEVETIASMSFVDAMFNYLAVDPADGFKLIDAFEIENSYIDTNTSMIITQIYDHFIASNIKLKLMEYYDYDQEVCIVNGAGVKNLESKKYVPLYELDRSENLFNYLTSLYIPKSSKKMYNTVHDLEAIMNTLRGENGCDWDKKQTHESLKKYVIEEAYELCQAIDNDDIDEMIEELGDILLQVIFHCQIGKEEGYFDLKEVVNGICTKLINRHPHVFNNVDLDMSQFEKTWEELKRDEKGETSITSGLKRIPNHLPALIKAEKIQHKD
;
A
#
# COMPACT_ATOMS: atom_id res chain seq x y z
N MET A 1 31.31 23.02 -8.10
CA MET A 1 30.49 21.82 -7.85
C MET A 1 29.67 21.62 -9.11
N SER A 2 29.69 20.44 -9.70
CA SER A 2 28.84 20.16 -10.85
C SER A 2 27.39 19.95 -10.43
N LYS A 3 26.44 20.17 -11.34
CA LYS A 3 25.00 20.19 -11.08
C LYS A 3 24.25 19.29 -12.04
N ILE A 4 23.30 18.53 -11.51
CA ILE A 4 22.30 17.81 -12.28
C ILE A 4 20.97 18.54 -12.15
N SER A 5 20.45 19.09 -13.24
CA SER A 5 19.10 19.65 -13.28
C SER A 5 18.13 18.56 -13.79
N ILE A 6 17.32 18.01 -12.91
CA ILE A 6 16.31 17.01 -13.26
C ILE A 6 15.02 17.72 -13.67
N VAL A 7 14.58 17.50 -14.90
CA VAL A 7 13.51 18.25 -15.54
C VAL A 7 12.33 17.34 -15.87
N GLY A 8 11.12 17.73 -15.44
CA GLY A 8 9.89 17.05 -15.87
C GLY A 8 9.46 17.52 -17.27
N LEU A 9 9.09 16.56 -18.12
CA LEU A 9 8.61 16.83 -19.48
C LEU A 9 7.08 17.02 -19.57
N GLY A 10 6.38 16.92 -18.44
CA GLY A 10 4.91 16.92 -18.45
C GLY A 10 4.31 15.60 -18.99
N PRO A 11 2.98 15.48 -19.06
CA PRO A 11 2.31 14.23 -19.45
C PRO A 11 2.34 13.95 -20.96
N GLY A 12 2.76 14.92 -21.79
CA GLY A 12 2.92 14.70 -23.23
C GLY A 12 2.62 15.90 -24.13
N GLU A 13 1.67 16.75 -23.78
CA GLU A 13 1.40 17.98 -24.53
C GLU A 13 2.43 19.08 -24.21
N TYR A 14 2.86 19.80 -25.25
CA TYR A 14 3.82 20.90 -25.09
C TYR A 14 3.30 22.02 -24.18
N SER A 15 2.00 22.25 -24.16
CA SER A 15 1.37 23.26 -23.29
C SER A 15 1.37 22.87 -21.81
N LEU A 16 1.69 21.62 -21.46
CA LEU A 16 1.68 21.07 -20.10
C LEU A 16 3.09 20.93 -19.50
N ILE A 17 4.14 21.26 -20.28
CA ILE A 17 5.48 21.43 -19.74
C ILE A 17 5.60 22.80 -19.06
N SER A 18 6.29 22.88 -17.93
CA SER A 18 6.48 24.15 -17.25
C SER A 18 7.47 25.06 -17.99
N GLN A 19 7.32 26.37 -17.86
CA GLN A 19 8.26 27.33 -18.42
C GLN A 19 9.67 27.11 -17.88
N GLY A 20 9.81 26.84 -16.56
CA GLY A 20 11.11 26.54 -15.96
C GLY A 20 11.80 25.31 -16.56
N ALA A 21 11.02 24.29 -16.93
CA ALA A 21 11.53 23.10 -17.60
C ALA A 21 12.04 23.43 -19.01
N LEU A 22 11.28 24.24 -19.78
CA LEU A 22 11.70 24.73 -21.12
C LEU A 22 12.97 25.58 -21.04
N ASP A 23 13.04 26.48 -20.08
CA ASP A 23 14.21 27.37 -19.89
C ASP A 23 15.47 26.54 -19.57
N ALA A 24 15.36 25.53 -18.70
CA ALA A 24 16.46 24.64 -18.38
C ALA A 24 16.93 23.83 -19.60
N LEU A 25 15.98 23.29 -20.38
CA LEU A 25 16.28 22.56 -21.60
C LEU A 25 16.96 23.43 -22.67
N HIS A 26 16.53 24.67 -22.84
CA HIS A 26 17.11 25.56 -23.83
C HIS A 26 18.46 26.19 -23.39
N SER A 27 18.73 26.27 -22.08
CA SER A 27 19.98 26.84 -21.56
C SER A 27 21.15 25.86 -21.51
N SER A 28 20.90 24.54 -21.65
CA SER A 28 21.93 23.50 -21.57
C SER A 28 22.32 22.94 -22.93
N CYS A 29 23.59 22.58 -23.07
CA CYS A 29 24.09 21.82 -24.23
C CYS A 29 24.30 20.33 -23.94
N ARG A 30 24.16 19.91 -22.69
CA ARG A 30 24.29 18.50 -22.23
C ARG A 30 22.96 18.02 -21.67
N ILE A 31 22.09 17.55 -22.58
CA ILE A 31 20.72 17.12 -22.25
C ILE A 31 20.61 15.63 -22.47
N TYR A 32 20.13 14.92 -21.47
CA TYR A 32 19.88 13.49 -21.50
C TYR A 32 18.41 13.21 -21.24
N LEU A 33 17.73 12.55 -22.18
CA LEU A 33 16.35 12.12 -21.99
C LEU A 33 16.34 10.68 -21.45
N ARG A 34 15.59 10.43 -20.39
CA ARG A 34 15.36 9.07 -19.92
C ARG A 34 14.85 8.16 -21.04
N THR A 35 13.92 8.68 -21.82
CA THR A 35 13.39 8.03 -23.03
C THR A 35 12.96 9.07 -24.05
N GLU A 36 13.14 8.78 -25.31
CA GLU A 36 12.56 9.59 -26.40
C GLU A 36 11.16 9.10 -26.83
N LYS A 37 10.71 7.96 -26.27
CA LYS A 37 9.36 7.42 -26.51
C LYS A 37 8.31 8.20 -25.69
N HIS A 38 8.35 9.55 -25.80
CA HIS A 38 7.45 10.44 -25.10
C HIS A 38 6.87 11.47 -26.08
N PRO A 39 5.55 11.73 -26.10
CA PRO A 39 4.89 12.51 -27.15
C PRO A 39 5.48 13.91 -27.36
N ILE A 40 5.89 14.60 -26.30
CA ILE A 40 6.47 15.96 -26.36
C ILE A 40 7.78 16.00 -27.15
N VAL A 41 8.56 14.91 -27.18
CA VAL A 41 9.88 14.86 -27.80
C VAL A 41 9.81 15.18 -29.29
N ASN A 42 8.68 14.86 -29.95
CA ASN A 42 8.46 15.23 -31.35
C ASN A 42 8.57 16.75 -31.62
N LYS A 43 8.20 17.58 -30.64
CA LYS A 43 8.35 19.04 -30.70
C LYS A 43 9.72 19.50 -30.20
N LEU A 44 10.21 18.91 -29.11
CA LEU A 44 11.50 19.29 -28.52
C LEU A 44 12.70 19.06 -29.45
N LYS A 45 12.70 17.96 -30.23
CA LYS A 45 13.78 17.66 -31.19
C LYS A 45 14.02 18.73 -32.25
N GLU A 46 13.05 19.63 -32.45
CA GLU A 46 13.19 20.75 -33.37
C GLU A 46 14.01 21.91 -32.79
N THR A 47 14.09 22.02 -31.46
CA THR A 47 14.66 23.15 -30.74
C THR A 47 15.85 22.82 -29.86
N ILE A 48 16.01 21.58 -29.44
CA ILE A 48 17.10 21.13 -28.55
C ILE A 48 17.84 19.90 -29.14
N LYS A 49 19.15 19.81 -28.78
CA LYS A 49 19.93 18.60 -29.05
C LYS A 49 20.02 17.80 -27.75
N TYR A 50 19.77 16.52 -27.80
CA TYR A 50 19.78 15.63 -26.63
C TYR A 50 20.40 14.28 -26.95
N THR A 51 20.71 13.51 -25.91
CA THR A 51 21.06 12.09 -25.99
C THR A 51 19.93 11.29 -25.33
N SER A 52 19.37 10.31 -26.06
CA SER A 52 18.41 9.36 -25.49
C SER A 52 19.13 8.26 -24.71
N LEU A 53 18.53 7.82 -23.60
CA LEU A 53 19.01 6.70 -22.80
C LEU A 53 18.19 5.41 -23.03
N ASP A 54 17.41 5.37 -24.11
CA ASP A 54 16.58 4.20 -24.45
C ASP A 54 17.40 2.91 -24.64
N TYR A 55 18.67 3.00 -25.01
CA TYR A 55 19.54 1.84 -25.20
C TYR A 55 19.74 1.02 -23.91
N PHE A 56 19.54 1.59 -22.72
CA PHE A 56 19.57 0.83 -21.46
C PHE A 56 18.37 -0.12 -21.34
N TYR A 57 17.22 0.25 -21.91
CA TYR A 57 16.04 -0.61 -21.92
C TYR A 57 16.18 -1.83 -22.85
N ASP A 58 17.01 -1.69 -23.89
CA ASP A 58 17.26 -2.79 -24.84
C ASP A 58 18.33 -3.79 -24.33
N SER A 59 19.12 -3.39 -23.31
CA SER A 59 20.26 -4.16 -22.81
C SER A 59 19.99 -4.96 -21.53
N GLU A 60 18.90 -4.71 -20.85
CA GLU A 60 18.60 -5.27 -19.53
C GLU A 60 17.28 -6.04 -19.52
N GLU A 61 17.23 -7.12 -18.75
CA GLU A 61 16.05 -7.98 -18.63
C GLU A 61 15.00 -7.45 -17.65
N ASN A 62 15.41 -6.63 -16.67
CA ASN A 62 14.50 -6.06 -15.66
C ASN A 62 14.63 -4.54 -15.53
N PHE A 63 13.54 -3.89 -15.15
CA PHE A 63 13.48 -2.43 -15.03
C PHE A 63 14.32 -1.87 -13.87
N GLU A 64 14.56 -2.61 -12.80
CA GLU A 64 15.37 -2.13 -11.67
C GLU A 64 16.83 -1.91 -12.07
N ASP A 65 17.38 -2.87 -12.82
CA ASP A 65 18.74 -2.74 -13.38
C ASP A 65 18.83 -1.59 -14.37
N VAL A 66 17.82 -1.41 -15.23
CA VAL A 66 17.74 -0.25 -16.14
C VAL A 66 17.81 1.07 -15.35
N TYR A 67 16.97 1.23 -14.34
CA TYR A 67 16.92 2.47 -13.55
C TYR A 67 18.23 2.72 -12.80
N TYR A 68 18.82 1.69 -12.22
CA TYR A 68 20.10 1.79 -11.56
C TYR A 68 21.22 2.20 -12.51
N LYS A 69 21.31 1.57 -13.70
CA LYS A 69 22.34 1.86 -14.71
C LYS A 69 22.19 3.25 -15.30
N ILE A 70 20.97 3.68 -15.63
CA ILE A 70 20.68 5.06 -16.07
C ILE A 70 21.16 6.04 -15.00
N SER A 71 20.77 5.83 -13.74
CA SER A 71 21.12 6.72 -12.63
C SER A 71 22.61 6.83 -12.43
N LYS A 72 23.32 5.70 -12.43
CA LYS A 72 24.77 5.66 -12.35
C LYS A 72 25.42 6.40 -13.49
N HIS A 73 24.95 6.19 -14.73
CA HIS A 73 25.48 6.85 -15.91
C HIS A 73 25.32 8.36 -15.84
N ILE A 74 24.17 8.87 -15.44
CA ILE A 74 23.91 10.32 -15.26
C ILE A 74 24.84 10.91 -14.22
N VAL A 75 25.04 10.24 -13.08
CA VAL A 75 25.96 10.74 -12.03
C VAL A 75 27.42 10.75 -12.51
N GLU A 76 27.85 9.72 -13.25
CA GLU A 76 29.21 9.72 -13.85
C GLU A 76 29.40 10.87 -14.87
N LEU A 77 28.43 11.11 -15.73
CA LEU A 77 28.47 12.23 -16.67
C LEU A 77 28.52 13.58 -15.96
N ALA A 78 27.83 13.71 -14.83
CA ALA A 78 27.83 14.96 -14.05
C ALA A 78 29.19 15.27 -13.42
N LYS A 79 30.08 14.30 -13.23
CA LYS A 79 31.47 14.55 -12.77
C LYS A 79 32.29 15.39 -13.78
N GLU A 80 31.89 15.36 -15.05
CA GLU A 80 32.54 16.12 -16.13
C GLU A 80 31.99 17.55 -16.30
N GLY A 81 30.90 17.90 -15.63
CA GLY A 81 30.25 19.22 -15.68
C GLY A 81 28.72 19.13 -15.60
N ASP A 82 28.10 20.29 -15.58
CA ASP A 82 26.65 20.41 -15.43
C ASP A 82 25.89 19.75 -16.58
N LEU A 83 24.73 19.17 -16.25
CA LEU A 83 23.86 18.53 -17.23
C LEU A 83 22.38 18.65 -16.85
N VAL A 84 21.52 18.45 -17.85
CA VAL A 84 20.09 18.33 -17.68
C VAL A 84 19.68 16.87 -17.93
N TYR A 85 18.97 16.29 -16.98
CA TYR A 85 18.34 14.97 -17.10
C TYR A 85 16.81 15.14 -17.16
N ALA A 86 16.20 14.80 -18.27
CA ALA A 86 14.78 15.02 -18.49
C ALA A 86 14.00 13.69 -18.43
N VAL A 87 12.92 13.70 -17.65
CA VAL A 87 12.07 12.53 -17.39
C VAL A 87 10.62 12.80 -17.80
N PRO A 88 9.84 11.80 -18.21
CA PRO A 88 8.41 11.90 -18.44
C PRO A 88 7.65 12.41 -17.21
N GLY A 89 6.59 13.18 -17.43
CA GLY A 89 5.72 13.64 -16.36
C GLY A 89 6.36 14.61 -15.38
N HIS A 90 6.14 14.38 -14.11
CA HIS A 90 6.71 15.11 -12.98
C HIS A 90 7.82 14.28 -12.33
N PRO A 91 9.00 14.86 -12.04
CA PRO A 91 10.16 14.11 -11.52
C PRO A 91 9.93 13.38 -10.19
N ARG A 92 8.91 13.76 -9.43
CA ARG A 92 8.56 13.15 -8.13
C ARG A 92 7.37 12.19 -8.18
N VAL A 93 6.81 11.93 -9.36
CA VAL A 93 5.60 11.13 -9.50
C VAL A 93 5.89 9.89 -10.35
N ALA A 94 5.93 8.73 -9.71
CA ALA A 94 6.20 7.43 -10.34
C ALA A 94 7.51 7.38 -11.16
N GLU A 95 8.58 8.08 -10.69
CA GLU A 95 9.88 8.18 -11.37
C GLU A 95 11.00 7.67 -10.46
N LYS A 96 11.33 6.38 -10.58
CA LYS A 96 12.30 5.70 -9.70
C LYS A 96 13.73 6.21 -9.88
N THR A 97 14.14 6.63 -11.09
CA THR A 97 15.53 7.06 -11.36
C THR A 97 15.92 8.32 -10.56
N VAL A 98 14.98 9.20 -10.28
CA VAL A 98 15.25 10.46 -9.58
C VAL A 98 15.75 10.22 -8.17
N GLY A 99 15.09 9.36 -7.39
CA GLY A 99 15.53 9.03 -6.03
C GLY A 99 16.91 8.36 -6.00
N ILE A 100 17.21 7.49 -6.96
CA ILE A 100 18.51 6.83 -7.09
C ILE A 100 19.60 7.85 -7.42
N ILE A 101 19.35 8.76 -8.40
CA ILE A 101 20.29 9.83 -8.77
C ILE A 101 20.59 10.74 -7.57
N GLU A 102 19.59 11.15 -6.81
CA GLU A 102 19.76 12.01 -5.64
C GLU A 102 20.65 11.35 -4.56
N SER A 103 20.41 10.07 -4.29
CA SER A 103 21.25 9.30 -3.35
C SER A 103 22.69 9.23 -3.82
N MET A 104 22.92 8.82 -5.07
CA MET A 104 24.29 8.70 -5.64
C MET A 104 24.97 10.06 -5.78
N ALA A 105 24.27 11.12 -6.16
CA ALA A 105 24.80 12.47 -6.30
C ALA A 105 25.29 13.03 -4.96
N LYS A 106 24.54 12.78 -3.89
CA LYS A 106 24.92 13.15 -2.52
C LYS A 106 26.25 12.51 -2.10
N GLU A 107 26.46 11.23 -2.42
CA GLU A 107 27.71 10.53 -2.14
C GLU A 107 28.90 11.07 -2.94
N ASN A 108 28.65 11.65 -4.13
CA ASN A 108 29.66 12.18 -5.03
C ASN A 108 29.82 13.72 -4.93
N ASN A 109 29.16 14.39 -3.97
CA ASN A 109 29.18 15.84 -3.80
C ASN A 109 28.73 16.60 -5.06
N ILE A 110 27.71 16.09 -5.76
CA ILE A 110 27.09 16.71 -6.93
C ILE A 110 25.77 17.36 -6.48
N GLU A 111 25.54 18.61 -6.89
CA GLU A 111 24.29 19.31 -6.62
C GLU A 111 23.18 18.76 -7.51
N VAL A 112 21.99 18.55 -6.95
CA VAL A 112 20.79 18.15 -7.70
C VAL A 112 19.70 19.20 -7.52
N GLU A 113 19.19 19.71 -8.64
CA GLU A 113 18.00 20.56 -8.67
C GLU A 113 16.89 19.85 -9.42
N THR A 114 15.66 19.91 -8.90
CA THR A 114 14.49 19.33 -9.54
C THR A 114 13.54 20.42 -10.04
N ILE A 115 13.24 20.41 -11.35
CA ILE A 115 12.35 21.36 -12.01
C ILE A 115 11.08 20.61 -12.42
N ALA A 116 9.98 20.95 -11.76
CA ALA A 116 8.70 20.31 -11.93
C ALA A 116 8.01 20.68 -13.25
N SER A 117 7.23 19.76 -13.79
CA SER A 117 6.18 20.00 -14.77
C SER A 117 4.88 19.33 -14.33
N MET A 118 3.81 19.48 -15.08
CA MET A 118 2.54 18.81 -14.76
C MET A 118 2.72 17.29 -14.75
N SER A 119 2.12 16.64 -13.76
CA SER A 119 2.10 15.19 -13.66
C SER A 119 0.99 14.59 -14.55
N PHE A 120 1.12 13.33 -14.93
CA PHE A 120 0.03 12.60 -15.59
C PHE A 120 -1.20 12.46 -14.67
N VAL A 121 -0.99 12.49 -13.35
CA VAL A 121 -2.07 12.42 -12.34
C VAL A 121 -2.94 13.66 -12.42
N ASP A 122 -2.34 14.87 -12.53
CA ASP A 122 -3.09 16.11 -12.71
C ASP A 122 -3.86 16.12 -14.03
N ALA A 123 -3.25 15.58 -15.09
CA ALA A 123 -3.90 15.43 -16.39
C ALA A 123 -5.10 14.45 -16.31
N MET A 124 -4.97 13.36 -15.56
CA MET A 124 -6.07 12.41 -15.30
C MET A 124 -7.24 13.07 -14.55
N PHE A 125 -6.97 13.79 -13.47
CA PHE A 125 -8.03 14.49 -12.73
C PHE A 125 -8.79 15.47 -13.60
N ASN A 126 -8.07 16.26 -14.42
CA ASN A 126 -8.68 17.17 -15.37
C ASN A 126 -9.54 16.43 -16.41
N TYR A 127 -9.02 15.32 -16.98
CA TYR A 127 -9.72 14.55 -18.01
C TYR A 127 -10.93 13.78 -17.48
N LEU A 128 -10.84 13.28 -16.24
CA LEU A 128 -11.92 12.58 -15.55
C LEU A 128 -12.94 13.55 -14.92
N ALA A 129 -12.60 14.82 -14.75
CA ALA A 129 -13.35 15.82 -14.01
C ALA A 129 -13.59 15.41 -12.53
N VAL A 130 -12.53 14.93 -11.88
CA VAL A 130 -12.54 14.48 -10.48
C VAL A 130 -11.69 15.44 -9.64
N ASP A 131 -12.18 15.80 -8.45
CA ASP A 131 -11.42 16.62 -7.50
C ASP A 131 -10.56 15.71 -6.61
N PRO A 132 -9.22 15.85 -6.62
CA PRO A 132 -8.34 15.08 -5.74
C PRO A 132 -8.52 15.40 -4.24
N ALA A 133 -9.21 16.50 -3.88
CA ALA A 133 -9.50 16.85 -2.49
C ALA A 133 -10.41 15.83 -1.78
N ASP A 134 -11.18 15.04 -2.53
CA ASP A 134 -11.95 13.91 -2.01
C ASP A 134 -11.08 12.73 -1.54
N GLY A 135 -9.77 12.84 -1.71
CA GLY A 135 -8.79 11.79 -1.41
C GLY A 135 -8.62 10.79 -2.55
N PHE A 136 -7.40 10.38 -2.78
CA PHE A 136 -7.07 9.29 -3.71
C PHE A 136 -5.80 8.57 -3.31
N LYS A 137 -5.64 7.35 -3.81
CA LYS A 137 -4.42 6.56 -3.68
C LYS A 137 -3.82 6.31 -5.06
N LEU A 138 -2.51 6.54 -5.19
CA LEU A 138 -1.74 6.21 -6.40
C LEU A 138 -0.98 4.91 -6.15
N ILE A 139 -1.17 3.91 -7.00
CA ILE A 139 -0.56 2.58 -6.87
C ILE A 139 0.12 2.21 -8.19
N ASP A 140 1.31 1.62 -8.09
CA ASP A 140 1.95 0.93 -9.20
C ASP A 140 1.31 -0.45 -9.37
N ALA A 141 0.98 -0.87 -10.59
CA ALA A 141 0.37 -2.17 -10.86
C ALA A 141 1.18 -3.35 -10.29
N PHE A 142 2.50 -3.23 -10.28
CA PHE A 142 3.40 -4.28 -9.75
C PHE A 142 3.43 -4.35 -8.21
N GLU A 143 2.90 -3.31 -7.53
CA GLU A 143 2.82 -3.26 -6.07
C GLU A 143 1.40 -3.54 -5.54
N ILE A 144 0.48 -3.93 -6.42
CA ILE A 144 -0.94 -4.10 -6.06
C ILE A 144 -1.15 -5.15 -4.97
N GLU A 145 -0.39 -6.26 -5.01
CA GLU A 145 -0.49 -7.35 -4.04
C GLU A 145 -0.10 -6.92 -2.61
N ASN A 146 0.87 -6.02 -2.50
CA ASN A 146 1.38 -5.50 -1.23
C ASN A 146 0.64 -4.23 -0.78
N SER A 147 -0.32 -3.75 -1.59
CA SER A 147 -1.00 -2.50 -1.32
C SER A 147 -2.25 -2.72 -0.48
N TYR A 148 -2.41 -1.89 0.54
CA TYR A 148 -3.68 -1.80 1.25
C TYR A 148 -4.73 -1.15 0.34
N ILE A 149 -5.88 -1.80 0.17
CA ILE A 149 -7.00 -1.34 -0.64
C ILE A 149 -8.07 -0.76 0.29
N ASP A 150 -8.40 0.53 0.09
CA ASP A 150 -9.48 1.22 0.80
C ASP A 150 -10.57 1.60 -0.19
N THR A 151 -11.74 0.97 -0.05
CA THR A 151 -12.88 1.20 -0.95
C THR A 151 -13.59 2.53 -0.74
N ASN A 152 -13.27 3.24 0.35
CA ASN A 152 -13.82 4.57 0.66
C ASN A 152 -13.04 5.70 -0.03
N THR A 153 -11.88 5.38 -0.63
CA THR A 153 -11.01 6.32 -1.32
C THR A 153 -10.90 5.93 -2.79
N SER A 154 -10.86 6.89 -3.70
CA SER A 154 -10.59 6.60 -5.11
C SER A 154 -9.16 6.13 -5.32
N MET A 155 -8.90 5.36 -6.38
CA MET A 155 -7.57 4.89 -6.72
C MET A 155 -7.21 5.19 -8.17
N ILE A 156 -5.91 5.45 -8.39
CA ILE A 156 -5.28 5.45 -9.70
C ILE A 156 -4.21 4.36 -9.69
N ILE A 157 -4.36 3.37 -10.57
CA ILE A 157 -3.35 2.32 -10.76
C ILE A 157 -2.64 2.59 -12.09
N THR A 158 -1.32 2.64 -12.06
CA THR A 158 -0.47 2.97 -13.21
C THR A 158 0.25 1.74 -13.75
N GLN A 159 0.89 1.88 -14.91
CA GLN A 159 1.73 0.85 -15.54
C GLN A 159 0.97 -0.40 -15.96
N ILE A 160 -0.24 -0.23 -16.50
CA ILE A 160 -1.06 -1.34 -17.01
C ILE A 160 -0.76 -1.53 -18.49
N TYR A 161 0.35 -2.21 -18.80
CA TYR A 161 0.87 -2.32 -20.16
C TYR A 161 0.09 -3.31 -21.03
N ASP A 162 -0.52 -4.31 -20.42
CA ASP A 162 -1.22 -5.39 -21.12
C ASP A 162 -2.42 -5.93 -20.32
N HIS A 163 -3.14 -6.86 -20.96
CA HIS A 163 -4.32 -7.49 -20.37
C HIS A 163 -4.00 -8.47 -19.23
N PHE A 164 -2.78 -9.04 -19.15
CA PHE A 164 -2.39 -9.94 -18.05
C PHE A 164 -2.23 -9.15 -16.75
N ILE A 165 -1.58 -7.98 -16.83
CA ILE A 165 -1.47 -7.05 -15.70
C ILE A 165 -2.88 -6.59 -15.28
N ALA A 166 -3.74 -6.25 -16.24
CA ALA A 166 -5.13 -5.87 -15.96
C ALA A 166 -5.92 -7.02 -15.30
N SER A 167 -5.67 -8.27 -15.68
CA SER A 167 -6.30 -9.44 -15.07
C SER A 167 -5.87 -9.62 -13.61
N ASN A 168 -4.58 -9.49 -13.31
CA ASN A 168 -4.07 -9.57 -11.94
C ASN A 168 -4.68 -8.47 -11.06
N ILE A 169 -4.72 -7.23 -11.56
CA ILE A 169 -5.37 -6.10 -10.87
C ILE A 169 -6.85 -6.40 -10.62
N LYS A 170 -7.57 -6.90 -11.64
CA LYS A 170 -8.98 -7.26 -11.51
C LYS A 170 -9.20 -8.28 -10.40
N LEU A 171 -8.44 -9.37 -10.39
CA LEU A 171 -8.55 -10.42 -9.38
C LEU A 171 -8.31 -9.86 -7.98
N LYS A 172 -7.28 -9.04 -7.82
CA LYS A 172 -6.99 -8.40 -6.54
C LYS A 172 -8.08 -7.43 -6.09
N LEU A 173 -8.60 -6.60 -7.00
CA LEU A 173 -9.66 -5.66 -6.66
C LEU A 173 -10.99 -6.36 -6.33
N MET A 174 -11.29 -7.51 -6.93
CA MET A 174 -12.49 -8.31 -6.64
C MET A 174 -12.50 -8.91 -5.24
N GLU A 175 -11.39 -8.92 -4.51
CA GLU A 175 -11.36 -9.26 -3.08
C GLU A 175 -12.01 -8.16 -2.21
N TYR A 176 -12.12 -6.92 -2.73
CA TYR A 176 -12.53 -5.74 -1.97
C TYR A 176 -13.76 -5.03 -2.56
N TYR A 177 -13.98 -5.12 -3.86
CA TYR A 177 -15.07 -4.48 -4.57
C TYR A 177 -16.04 -5.51 -5.15
N ASP A 178 -17.30 -5.10 -5.27
CA ASP A 178 -18.28 -5.89 -6.03
C ASP A 178 -17.80 -6.10 -7.47
N TYR A 179 -18.14 -7.25 -8.05
CA TYR A 179 -17.75 -7.59 -9.43
C TYR A 179 -18.24 -6.58 -10.47
N ASP A 180 -19.36 -5.89 -10.21
CA ASP A 180 -19.97 -4.89 -11.09
C ASP A 180 -19.52 -3.44 -10.78
N GLN A 181 -18.56 -3.23 -9.86
CA GLN A 181 -17.97 -1.92 -9.60
C GLN A 181 -17.49 -1.30 -10.91
N GLU A 182 -18.00 -0.10 -11.25
CA GLU A 182 -17.55 0.63 -12.42
C GLU A 182 -16.12 1.14 -12.21
N VAL A 183 -15.25 0.87 -13.19
CA VAL A 183 -13.86 1.35 -13.24
C VAL A 183 -13.59 2.02 -14.59
N CYS A 184 -12.63 2.92 -14.66
CA CYS A 184 -12.34 3.67 -15.87
C CYS A 184 -10.93 3.37 -16.37
N ILE A 185 -10.81 2.78 -17.55
CA ILE A 185 -9.54 2.62 -18.28
C ILE A 185 -9.24 3.96 -18.94
N VAL A 186 -8.11 4.57 -18.60
CA VAL A 186 -7.68 5.87 -19.10
C VAL A 186 -6.38 5.69 -19.88
N ASN A 187 -6.36 6.12 -21.11
CA ASN A 187 -5.17 6.13 -21.96
C ASN A 187 -4.74 7.56 -22.27
N GLY A 188 -3.44 7.84 -22.16
CA GLY A 188 -2.81 9.04 -22.65
C GLY A 188 -3.39 10.35 -22.13
N ALA A 189 -3.87 10.38 -20.89
CA ALA A 189 -4.41 11.62 -20.29
C ALA A 189 -3.41 12.77 -20.41
N GLY A 190 -3.87 13.92 -20.92
CA GLY A 190 -3.03 15.08 -21.20
C GLY A 190 -2.22 14.99 -22.49
N VAL A 191 -2.53 14.01 -23.36
CA VAL A 191 -1.95 13.90 -24.71
C VAL A 191 -3.05 14.03 -25.74
N LYS A 192 -3.23 15.25 -26.27
CA LYS A 192 -4.26 15.54 -27.27
C LYS A 192 -4.18 14.55 -28.44
N ASN A 193 -5.30 13.98 -28.86
CA ASN A 193 -5.46 12.96 -29.89
C ASN A 193 -5.05 11.52 -29.47
N LEU A 194 -4.46 11.29 -28.29
CA LEU A 194 -4.20 9.95 -27.75
C LEU A 194 -5.09 9.67 -26.51
N GLU A 195 -5.62 10.70 -25.89
CA GLU A 195 -6.43 10.55 -24.70
C GLU A 195 -7.77 9.86 -25.01
N SER A 196 -8.04 8.82 -24.27
CA SER A 196 -9.33 8.13 -24.29
C SER A 196 -9.67 7.59 -22.91
N LYS A 197 -10.97 7.48 -22.63
CA LYS A 197 -11.48 6.86 -21.41
C LYS A 197 -12.61 5.91 -21.73
N LYS A 198 -12.62 4.76 -21.05
CA LYS A 198 -13.67 3.75 -21.17
C LYS A 198 -14.06 3.26 -19.80
N TYR A 199 -15.33 3.45 -19.45
CA TYR A 199 -15.90 2.87 -18.25
C TYR A 199 -16.34 1.44 -18.52
N VAL A 200 -15.98 0.54 -17.62
CA VAL A 200 -16.35 -0.88 -17.68
C VAL A 200 -16.61 -1.38 -16.25
N PRO A 201 -17.48 -2.39 -16.08
CA PRO A 201 -17.55 -3.08 -14.80
C PRO A 201 -16.27 -3.87 -14.55
N LEU A 202 -15.88 -4.00 -13.29
CA LEU A 202 -14.61 -4.61 -12.88
C LEU A 202 -14.39 -6.01 -13.48
N TYR A 203 -15.45 -6.83 -13.57
CA TYR A 203 -15.37 -8.18 -14.15
C TYR A 203 -15.03 -8.20 -15.66
N GLU A 204 -15.16 -7.06 -16.37
CA GLU A 204 -14.83 -6.93 -17.79
C GLU A 204 -13.46 -6.27 -18.03
N LEU A 205 -12.73 -5.88 -16.99
CA LEU A 205 -11.51 -5.09 -17.11
C LEU A 205 -10.50 -5.69 -18.10
N ASP A 206 -10.28 -6.99 -18.06
CA ASP A 206 -9.27 -7.69 -18.86
C ASP A 206 -9.77 -8.24 -20.21
N ARG A 207 -11.05 -8.01 -20.56
CA ARG A 207 -11.64 -8.57 -21.78
C ARG A 207 -11.25 -7.85 -23.07
N SER A 208 -10.59 -6.72 -22.98
CA SER A 208 -10.27 -5.88 -24.13
C SER A 208 -8.76 -5.76 -24.33
N GLU A 209 -8.13 -6.71 -25.04
CA GLU A 209 -6.68 -6.77 -25.25
C GLU A 209 -6.08 -5.50 -25.88
N ASN A 210 -6.82 -4.78 -26.73
CA ASN A 210 -6.32 -3.61 -27.44
C ASN A 210 -6.40 -2.29 -26.66
N LEU A 211 -6.83 -2.31 -25.42
CA LEU A 211 -6.98 -1.10 -24.61
C LEU A 211 -5.76 -0.75 -23.78
N PHE A 212 -4.81 -1.66 -23.62
CA PHE A 212 -3.67 -1.51 -22.73
C PHE A 212 -2.39 -1.19 -23.48
N ASN A 213 -1.66 -0.21 -23.02
CA ASN A 213 -0.35 0.20 -23.52
C ASN A 213 0.41 0.98 -22.44
N TYR A 214 1.62 1.45 -22.76
CA TYR A 214 2.48 2.17 -21.81
C TYR A 214 1.93 3.51 -21.29
N LEU A 215 0.82 4.01 -21.82
CA LEU A 215 0.11 5.22 -21.35
C LEU A 215 -1.17 4.89 -20.60
N THR A 216 -1.43 3.61 -20.31
CA THR A 216 -2.67 3.18 -19.65
C THR A 216 -2.57 3.29 -18.14
N SER A 217 -3.59 3.90 -17.55
CA SER A 217 -3.86 3.89 -16.12
C SER A 217 -5.32 3.49 -15.87
N LEU A 218 -5.60 2.95 -14.71
CA LEU A 218 -6.96 2.62 -14.27
C LEU A 218 -7.37 3.59 -13.17
N TYR A 219 -8.54 4.16 -13.30
CA TYR A 219 -9.18 4.92 -12.22
C TYR A 219 -10.32 4.10 -11.63
N ILE A 220 -10.29 3.92 -10.33
CA ILE A 220 -11.33 3.26 -9.55
C ILE A 220 -11.97 4.34 -8.68
N PRO A 221 -13.23 4.72 -8.91
CA PRO A 221 -13.94 5.61 -8.01
C PRO A 221 -14.16 4.93 -6.65
N LYS A 222 -14.30 5.72 -5.60
CA LYS A 222 -14.74 5.20 -4.30
C LYS A 222 -16.04 4.42 -4.48
N SER A 223 -16.19 3.33 -3.75
CA SER A 223 -17.41 2.52 -3.82
C SER A 223 -18.63 3.36 -3.43
N SER A 224 -19.69 3.27 -4.25
CA SER A 224 -20.97 3.88 -3.92
C SER A 224 -21.73 3.10 -2.84
N LYS A 225 -21.43 1.82 -2.69
CA LYS A 225 -21.91 0.97 -1.60
C LYS A 225 -20.91 1.06 -0.45
N LYS A 226 -21.39 1.41 0.72
CA LYS A 226 -20.59 1.37 1.92
C LYS A 226 -20.33 -0.09 2.25
N MET A 227 -19.16 -0.59 1.85
CA MET A 227 -18.70 -1.93 2.22
C MET A 227 -17.97 -1.86 3.54
N TYR A 228 -18.39 -2.70 4.47
CA TYR A 228 -17.72 -2.85 5.76
C TYR A 228 -16.78 -4.06 5.64
N ASN A 229 -15.51 -3.80 5.32
CA ASN A 229 -14.53 -4.86 5.07
C ASN A 229 -13.24 -4.69 5.88
N THR A 230 -13.23 -3.73 6.80
CA THR A 230 -12.09 -3.49 7.66
C THR A 230 -12.46 -3.45 9.14
N VAL A 231 -11.49 -3.78 10.00
CA VAL A 231 -11.66 -3.64 11.46
C VAL A 231 -11.92 -2.18 11.86
N HIS A 232 -11.43 -1.21 11.08
CA HIS A 232 -11.70 0.21 11.32
C HIS A 232 -13.15 0.60 11.06
N ASP A 233 -13.83 -0.07 10.13
CA ASP A 233 -15.27 0.15 9.92
C ASP A 233 -16.06 -0.29 11.16
N LEU A 234 -15.71 -1.43 11.74
CA LEU A 234 -16.33 -1.92 12.98
C LEU A 234 -16.00 -0.99 14.17
N GLU A 235 -14.77 -0.49 14.27
CA GLU A 235 -14.39 0.51 15.29
C GLU A 235 -15.23 1.79 15.14
N ALA A 236 -15.43 2.29 13.91
CA ALA A 236 -16.24 3.47 13.64
C ALA A 236 -17.73 3.26 14.01
N ILE A 237 -18.27 2.08 13.73
CA ILE A 237 -19.64 1.69 14.13
C ILE A 237 -19.74 1.68 15.64
N MET A 238 -18.81 1.03 16.36
CA MET A 238 -18.80 0.96 17.82
C MET A 238 -18.69 2.34 18.46
N ASN A 239 -17.82 3.19 17.94
CA ASN A 239 -17.69 4.58 18.38
C ASN A 239 -19.01 5.36 18.19
N THR A 240 -19.76 5.09 17.14
CA THR A 240 -21.08 5.69 16.92
C THR A 240 -22.12 5.15 17.90
N LEU A 241 -22.16 3.82 18.11
CA LEU A 241 -23.09 3.19 19.05
C LEU A 241 -22.92 3.67 20.50
N ARG A 242 -21.67 3.91 20.92
CA ARG A 242 -21.36 4.41 22.26
C ARG A 242 -21.24 5.94 22.37
N GLY A 243 -21.33 6.64 21.23
CA GLY A 243 -21.28 8.11 21.18
C GLY A 243 -22.52 8.80 21.78
N GLU A 244 -22.54 10.12 21.79
CA GLU A 244 -23.58 10.95 22.45
C GLU A 244 -25.00 10.56 22.01
N ASN A 245 -25.22 10.39 20.72
CA ASN A 245 -26.51 10.01 20.13
C ASN A 245 -26.64 8.51 19.82
N GLY A 246 -25.81 7.68 20.42
CA GLY A 246 -25.76 6.24 20.19
C GLY A 246 -26.79 5.44 21.00
N CYS A 247 -26.56 4.14 21.09
CA CYS A 247 -27.45 3.19 21.75
C CYS A 247 -27.28 3.22 23.28
N ASP A 248 -28.36 3.41 24.01
CA ASP A 248 -28.33 3.47 25.47
C ASP A 248 -27.93 2.14 26.13
N TRP A 249 -28.14 1.03 25.45
CA TRP A 249 -27.70 -0.28 25.94
C TRP A 249 -26.20 -0.43 25.80
N ASP A 250 -25.62 -0.10 24.63
CA ASP A 250 -24.18 -0.18 24.37
C ASP A 250 -23.40 0.78 25.29
N LYS A 251 -23.90 1.98 25.50
CA LYS A 251 -23.29 2.98 26.42
C LYS A 251 -23.19 2.50 27.87
N LYS A 252 -24.08 1.63 28.31
CA LYS A 252 -24.10 1.11 29.69
C LYS A 252 -23.14 -0.07 29.90
N GLN A 253 -22.61 -0.65 28.82
CA GLN A 253 -21.71 -1.81 28.95
C GLN A 253 -20.36 -1.38 29.54
N THR A 254 -19.81 -2.26 30.34
CA THR A 254 -18.50 -2.15 31.00
C THR A 254 -17.68 -3.39 30.71
N HIS A 255 -16.37 -3.35 30.96
CA HIS A 255 -15.52 -4.54 30.89
C HIS A 255 -16.10 -5.71 31.71
N GLU A 256 -16.68 -5.45 32.86
CA GLU A 256 -17.24 -6.48 33.73
C GLU A 256 -18.55 -7.08 33.15
N SER A 257 -19.45 -6.25 32.61
CA SER A 257 -20.72 -6.73 32.06
C SER A 257 -20.53 -7.59 30.79
N LEU A 258 -19.46 -7.35 30.04
CA LEU A 258 -19.15 -8.06 28.81
C LEU A 258 -18.41 -9.39 29.01
N LYS A 259 -17.83 -9.65 30.19
CA LYS A 259 -17.03 -10.88 30.44
C LYS A 259 -17.76 -12.17 30.11
N LYS A 260 -19.07 -12.24 30.37
CA LYS A 260 -19.85 -13.44 30.08
C LYS A 260 -19.97 -13.69 28.58
N TYR A 261 -20.14 -12.65 27.77
CA TYR A 261 -20.28 -12.76 26.34
C TYR A 261 -18.98 -13.25 25.66
N VAL A 262 -17.81 -12.74 26.07
CA VAL A 262 -16.52 -13.26 25.56
C VAL A 262 -16.39 -14.79 25.74
N ILE A 263 -16.95 -15.33 26.82
CA ILE A 263 -16.93 -16.79 27.09
C ILE A 263 -17.98 -17.50 26.25
N GLU A 264 -19.16 -16.92 26.11
CA GLU A 264 -20.29 -17.45 25.34
C GLU A 264 -19.88 -17.60 23.87
N GLU A 265 -19.46 -16.53 23.20
CA GLU A 265 -18.99 -16.54 21.80
C GLU A 265 -17.81 -17.52 21.57
N ALA A 266 -16.91 -17.64 22.56
CA ALA A 266 -15.80 -18.61 22.45
C ALA A 266 -16.29 -20.08 22.47
N TYR A 267 -17.34 -20.40 23.21
CA TYR A 267 -17.92 -21.73 23.21
C TYR A 267 -18.79 -21.98 21.97
N GLU A 268 -19.51 -21.00 21.48
CA GLU A 268 -20.30 -21.06 20.25
C GLU A 268 -19.40 -21.28 19.05
N LEU A 269 -18.26 -20.57 18.96
CA LEU A 269 -17.22 -20.86 17.96
C LEU A 269 -16.69 -22.29 18.06
N CYS A 270 -16.43 -22.81 19.27
CA CYS A 270 -16.00 -24.21 19.42
C CYS A 270 -17.06 -25.20 18.91
N GLN A 271 -18.34 -24.92 19.16
CA GLN A 271 -19.44 -25.76 18.66
C GLN A 271 -19.54 -25.69 17.13
N ALA A 272 -19.42 -24.50 16.53
CA ALA A 272 -19.41 -24.33 15.08
C ALA A 272 -18.26 -25.12 14.41
N ILE A 273 -17.07 -25.08 15.02
CA ILE A 273 -15.89 -25.85 14.57
C ILE A 273 -16.17 -27.37 14.67
N ASP A 274 -16.74 -27.83 15.78
CA ASP A 274 -17.05 -29.27 16.00
C ASP A 274 -18.11 -29.78 15.00
N ASN A 275 -18.98 -28.89 14.52
CA ASN A 275 -20.01 -29.17 13.53
C ASN A 275 -19.54 -29.03 12.07
N ASP A 276 -18.32 -28.55 11.80
CA ASP A 276 -17.83 -28.12 10.47
C ASP A 276 -18.80 -27.12 9.78
N ASP A 277 -19.49 -26.27 10.57
CA ASP A 277 -20.42 -25.26 10.07
C ASP A 277 -19.69 -23.95 9.77
N ILE A 278 -19.46 -23.71 8.49
CA ILE A 278 -18.69 -22.52 8.03
C ILE A 278 -19.45 -21.23 8.27
N ASP A 279 -20.77 -21.22 8.06
CA ASP A 279 -21.59 -20.03 8.22
C ASP A 279 -21.66 -19.60 9.69
N GLU A 280 -21.87 -20.56 10.60
CA GLU A 280 -21.84 -20.35 12.04
C GLU A 280 -20.44 -19.94 12.52
N MET A 281 -19.34 -20.53 11.98
CA MET A 281 -17.98 -20.07 12.30
C MET A 281 -17.72 -18.60 11.90
N ILE A 282 -18.28 -18.14 10.78
CA ILE A 282 -18.14 -16.74 10.36
C ILE A 282 -18.88 -15.82 11.33
N GLU A 283 -20.09 -16.21 11.76
CA GLU A 283 -20.90 -15.45 12.73
C GLU A 283 -20.16 -15.31 14.06
N GLU A 284 -19.72 -16.43 14.66
CA GLU A 284 -19.08 -16.45 15.97
C GLU A 284 -17.70 -15.77 16.00
N LEU A 285 -16.93 -15.87 14.90
CA LEU A 285 -15.70 -15.09 14.75
C LEU A 285 -15.98 -13.59 14.69
N GLY A 286 -17.09 -13.18 14.06
CA GLY A 286 -17.58 -11.81 14.06
C GLY A 286 -17.92 -11.31 15.48
N ASP A 287 -18.59 -12.12 16.26
CA ASP A 287 -19.00 -11.79 17.62
C ASP A 287 -17.82 -11.74 18.59
N ILE A 288 -16.84 -12.65 18.45
CA ILE A 288 -15.55 -12.52 19.18
C ILE A 288 -14.84 -11.21 18.80
N LEU A 289 -14.81 -10.87 17.52
CA LEU A 289 -14.19 -9.60 17.07
C LEU A 289 -14.95 -8.39 17.63
N LEU A 290 -16.28 -8.44 17.68
CA LEU A 290 -17.12 -7.42 18.31
C LEU A 290 -16.73 -7.23 19.78
N GLN A 291 -16.54 -8.31 20.57
CA GLN A 291 -16.09 -8.20 21.96
C GLN A 291 -14.74 -7.50 22.07
N VAL A 292 -13.79 -7.82 21.19
CA VAL A 292 -12.48 -7.13 21.18
C VAL A 292 -12.65 -5.62 20.94
N ILE A 293 -13.41 -5.23 19.92
CA ILE A 293 -13.64 -3.83 19.57
C ILE A 293 -14.41 -3.09 20.69
N PHE A 294 -15.38 -3.75 21.32
CA PHE A 294 -16.14 -3.21 22.41
C PHE A 294 -15.24 -2.87 23.60
N HIS A 295 -14.37 -3.82 23.99
CA HIS A 295 -13.39 -3.60 25.05
C HIS A 295 -12.38 -2.49 24.71
N CYS A 296 -11.94 -2.41 23.43
CA CYS A 296 -11.05 -1.34 22.98
C CYS A 296 -11.73 0.04 23.07
N GLN A 297 -13.01 0.13 22.70
CA GLN A 297 -13.78 1.37 22.78
C GLN A 297 -13.97 1.83 24.22
N ILE A 298 -14.29 0.92 25.14
CA ILE A 298 -14.39 1.24 26.58
C ILE A 298 -13.03 1.73 27.12
N GLY A 299 -11.94 1.00 26.80
CA GLY A 299 -10.59 1.39 27.23
C GLY A 299 -10.19 2.77 26.72
N LYS A 300 -10.57 3.14 25.48
CA LYS A 300 -10.35 4.44 24.89
C LYS A 300 -11.13 5.54 25.61
N GLU A 301 -12.40 5.29 25.94
CA GLU A 301 -13.25 6.22 26.70
C GLU A 301 -12.74 6.47 28.12
N GLU A 302 -12.19 5.43 28.74
CA GLU A 302 -11.57 5.49 30.08
C GLU A 302 -10.12 6.04 30.05
N GLY A 303 -9.51 6.19 28.85
CA GLY A 303 -8.16 6.70 28.68
C GLY A 303 -7.04 5.73 29.06
N TYR A 304 -7.31 4.42 29.02
CA TYR A 304 -6.34 3.40 29.39
C TYR A 304 -5.63 2.78 28.19
N PHE A 305 -6.36 2.43 27.14
CA PHE A 305 -5.84 1.83 25.90
C PHE A 305 -6.87 1.91 24.78
N ASP A 306 -6.42 1.71 23.55
CA ASP A 306 -7.26 1.67 22.36
C ASP A 306 -6.96 0.43 21.48
N LEU A 307 -7.66 0.32 20.35
CA LEU A 307 -7.46 -0.76 19.37
C LEU A 307 -6.02 -0.79 18.84
N LYS A 308 -5.40 0.38 18.62
CA LYS A 308 -4.04 0.48 18.08
C LYS A 308 -3.03 -0.18 19.02
N GLU A 309 -3.17 0.03 20.34
CA GLU A 309 -2.27 -0.57 21.33
C GLU A 309 -2.46 -2.08 21.41
N VAL A 310 -3.70 -2.56 21.32
CA VAL A 310 -4.03 -4.00 21.30
C VAL A 310 -3.42 -4.67 20.07
N VAL A 311 -3.62 -4.08 18.87
CA VAL A 311 -3.06 -4.61 17.61
C VAL A 311 -1.54 -4.55 17.62
N ASN A 312 -0.94 -3.42 18.03
CA ASN A 312 0.53 -3.30 18.12
C ASN A 312 1.12 -4.34 19.08
N GLY A 313 0.46 -4.57 20.22
CA GLY A 313 0.91 -5.56 21.20
C GLY A 313 0.93 -6.99 20.64
N ILE A 314 -0.11 -7.41 19.91
CA ILE A 314 -0.15 -8.75 19.32
C ILE A 314 0.79 -8.87 18.12
N CYS A 315 0.89 -7.86 17.24
CA CYS A 315 1.82 -7.86 16.11
C CYS A 315 3.28 -7.97 16.58
N THR A 316 3.68 -7.15 17.54
CA THR A 316 5.04 -7.19 18.13
C THR A 316 5.34 -8.58 18.69
N LYS A 317 4.38 -9.15 19.40
CA LYS A 317 4.50 -10.49 19.99
C LYS A 317 4.67 -11.59 18.93
N LEU A 318 3.90 -11.53 17.84
CA LEU A 318 4.00 -12.47 16.73
C LEU A 318 5.34 -12.36 16.00
N ILE A 319 5.79 -11.15 15.69
CA ILE A 319 7.08 -10.89 15.02
C ILE A 319 8.24 -11.43 15.89
N ASN A 320 8.25 -11.10 17.18
CA ASN A 320 9.31 -11.53 18.09
C ASN A 320 9.38 -13.04 18.27
N ARG A 321 8.23 -13.73 18.22
CA ARG A 321 8.16 -15.19 18.39
C ARG A 321 8.40 -15.99 17.11
N HIS A 322 8.49 -15.30 15.94
CA HIS A 322 8.80 -15.92 14.65
C HIS A 322 10.05 -15.31 14.01
N PRO A 323 11.20 -15.32 14.69
CA PRO A 323 12.41 -14.68 14.17
C PRO A 323 12.92 -15.34 12.88
N HIS A 324 12.59 -16.61 12.65
CA HIS A 324 12.92 -17.33 11.42
C HIS A 324 12.13 -16.80 10.20
N VAL A 325 10.97 -16.19 10.40
CA VAL A 325 10.17 -15.60 9.31
C VAL A 325 10.54 -14.13 9.10
N PHE A 326 10.65 -13.37 10.19
CA PHE A 326 10.77 -11.90 10.11
C PHE A 326 12.20 -11.37 10.20
N ASN A 327 13.15 -12.15 10.77
CA ASN A 327 14.51 -11.68 11.04
C ASN A 327 15.60 -12.54 10.39
N ASN A 328 15.26 -13.43 9.44
CA ASN A 328 16.20 -14.34 8.75
C ASN A 328 17.09 -15.15 9.71
N VAL A 329 16.58 -15.54 10.86
CA VAL A 329 17.29 -16.40 11.82
C VAL A 329 17.03 -17.85 11.45
N ASP A 330 18.09 -18.62 11.26
CA ASP A 330 17.97 -20.05 10.96
C ASP A 330 17.53 -20.80 12.24
N LEU A 331 16.33 -21.36 12.23
CA LEU A 331 15.73 -22.08 13.37
C LEU A 331 15.45 -23.53 12.98
N ASP A 332 15.94 -24.46 13.78
CA ASP A 332 15.55 -25.87 13.65
C ASP A 332 14.06 -26.03 14.02
N MET A 333 13.22 -26.25 13.02
CA MET A 333 11.77 -26.40 13.21
C MET A 333 11.38 -27.57 14.13
N SER A 334 12.27 -28.54 14.35
CA SER A 334 12.06 -29.63 15.32
C SER A 334 12.10 -29.14 16.78
N GLN A 335 12.66 -27.96 17.03
CA GLN A 335 12.77 -27.32 18.35
C GLN A 335 11.87 -26.09 18.49
N PHE A 336 11.02 -25.82 17.49
CA PHE A 336 10.20 -24.60 17.45
C PHE A 336 9.32 -24.43 18.68
N GLU A 337 8.60 -25.48 19.10
CA GLU A 337 7.71 -25.42 20.28
C GLU A 337 8.48 -25.06 21.56
N LYS A 338 9.68 -25.64 21.74
CA LYS A 338 10.53 -25.34 22.90
C LYS A 338 11.00 -23.90 22.88
N THR A 339 11.48 -23.43 21.72
CA THR A 339 11.94 -22.04 21.54
C THR A 339 10.78 -21.05 21.75
N TRP A 340 9.58 -21.38 21.27
CA TRP A 340 8.37 -20.60 21.48
C TRP A 340 8.01 -20.45 22.96
N GLU A 341 8.04 -21.53 23.74
CA GLU A 341 7.78 -21.48 25.19
C GLU A 341 8.88 -20.71 25.95
N GLU A 342 10.14 -20.82 25.54
CA GLU A 342 11.24 -20.03 26.10
C GLU A 342 11.06 -18.53 25.85
N LEU A 343 10.78 -18.12 24.60
CA LEU A 343 10.50 -16.72 24.25
C LEU A 343 9.29 -16.17 25.03
N LYS A 344 8.25 -16.98 25.20
CA LYS A 344 7.07 -16.63 25.96
C LYS A 344 7.32 -16.46 27.46
N ARG A 345 8.24 -17.25 28.03
CA ARG A 345 8.70 -17.12 29.41
C ARG A 345 9.51 -15.83 29.62
N ASP A 346 10.43 -15.56 28.69
CA ASP A 346 11.27 -14.35 28.72
C ASP A 346 10.46 -13.07 28.62
N GLU A 347 9.52 -13.00 27.67
CA GLU A 347 8.61 -11.84 27.53
C GLU A 347 7.79 -11.58 28.81
N LYS A 348 7.43 -12.63 29.53
CA LYS A 348 6.65 -12.54 30.75
C LYS A 348 7.50 -12.33 32.01
N GLY A 349 8.82 -12.39 31.90
CA GLY A 349 9.74 -12.38 33.03
C GLY A 349 9.48 -13.52 34.02
N GLU A 350 9.17 -14.71 33.50
CA GLU A 350 8.91 -15.90 34.34
C GLU A 350 10.24 -16.49 34.78
N THR A 351 10.63 -16.21 36.02
CA THR A 351 11.90 -16.66 36.62
C THR A 351 11.81 -18.01 37.34
N SER A 352 10.60 -18.55 37.52
CA SER A 352 10.36 -19.83 38.21
C SER A 352 9.02 -20.48 37.81
N ILE A 353 8.94 -21.80 37.95
CA ILE A 353 7.67 -22.56 37.77
C ILE A 353 6.55 -21.95 38.62
N THR A 354 6.84 -21.60 39.87
CA THR A 354 5.86 -20.98 40.76
C THR A 354 5.30 -19.64 40.20
N SER A 355 6.15 -18.83 39.53
CA SER A 355 5.69 -17.58 38.91
C SER A 355 4.77 -17.85 37.72
N GLY A 356 5.06 -18.88 36.94
CA GLY A 356 4.23 -19.34 35.83
C GLY A 356 2.86 -19.89 36.28
N LEU A 357 2.84 -20.69 37.36
CA LEU A 357 1.60 -21.25 37.92
C LEU A 357 0.66 -20.16 38.47
N LYS A 358 1.18 -19.13 39.12
CA LYS A 358 0.38 -18.00 39.64
C LYS A 358 -0.33 -17.19 38.55
N ARG A 359 0.09 -17.28 37.30
CA ARG A 359 -0.51 -16.58 36.14
C ARG A 359 -1.63 -17.36 35.46
N ILE A 360 -1.90 -18.60 35.89
CA ILE A 360 -3.00 -19.37 35.36
C ILE A 360 -4.31 -18.72 35.85
N PRO A 361 -5.20 -18.28 34.94
CA PRO A 361 -6.44 -17.62 35.34
C PRO A 361 -7.31 -18.52 36.24
N ASN A 362 -7.86 -17.95 37.31
CA ASN A 362 -8.68 -18.70 38.26
C ASN A 362 -10.03 -19.13 37.69
N HIS A 363 -10.52 -18.46 36.68
CA HIS A 363 -11.83 -18.70 36.02
C HIS A 363 -11.79 -19.76 34.91
N LEU A 364 -10.62 -20.34 34.60
CA LEU A 364 -10.53 -21.41 33.59
C LEU A 364 -11.33 -22.63 34.07
N PRO A 365 -12.03 -23.33 33.14
CA PRO A 365 -12.61 -24.63 33.38
C PRO A 365 -11.59 -25.60 33.99
N ALA A 366 -12.01 -26.41 34.93
CA ALA A 366 -11.12 -27.25 35.74
C ALA A 366 -10.17 -28.14 34.91
N LEU A 367 -10.67 -28.73 33.83
CA LEU A 367 -9.86 -29.57 32.93
C LEU A 367 -8.78 -28.80 32.19
N ILE A 368 -9.13 -27.65 31.61
CA ILE A 368 -8.17 -26.77 30.92
C ILE A 368 -7.13 -26.20 31.93
N LYS A 369 -7.57 -25.92 33.15
CA LYS A 369 -6.67 -25.50 34.21
C LYS A 369 -5.68 -26.57 34.62
N ALA A 370 -6.15 -27.85 34.74
CA ALA A 370 -5.31 -28.98 35.07
C ALA A 370 -4.27 -29.25 33.97
N GLU A 371 -4.67 -29.22 32.71
CA GLU A 371 -3.78 -29.36 31.57
C GLU A 371 -2.68 -28.25 31.55
N LYS A 372 -3.07 -26.98 31.73
CA LYS A 372 -2.09 -25.87 31.81
C LYS A 372 -1.14 -25.97 33.00
N ILE A 373 -1.53 -26.60 34.09
CA ILE A 373 -0.64 -26.88 35.23
C ILE A 373 0.36 -27.97 34.84
N GLN A 374 -0.08 -29.04 34.23
CA GLN A 374 0.80 -30.14 33.77
C GLN A 374 1.82 -29.72 32.72
N HIS A 375 1.47 -28.83 31.82
CA HIS A 375 2.40 -28.30 30.81
C HIS A 375 3.44 -27.32 31.37
N LYS A 376 3.37 -26.92 32.64
CA LYS A 376 4.34 -26.02 33.28
C LYS A 376 5.31 -26.76 34.21
N ASP A 377 5.12 -28.06 34.43
CA ASP A 377 6.10 -28.92 35.07
C ASP A 377 7.14 -29.43 34.08
#